data_a96c7331776c11938277fc78848b50b0
#
_entry.id   a96c7331776c11938277fc78848b50b0
#
_cell.length_a   1.000
_cell.length_b   1.000
_cell.length_c   1.000
_cell.angle_alpha   90.00
_cell.angle_beta   90.00
_cell.angle_gamma   90.00
#
_symmetry.space_group_name_H-M   'P 1'
#
loop_
_entity.id
_entity.type
_entity.pdbx_description
1 polymer ?
#
loop_
_entity_poly.entity_id
_entity_poly.type
_entity_poly.pdbx_seq_one_letter_code
_entity_poly.pdbx_strand_id
1 'polypeptide(L)' 'MHLDRVDQQILRILHDKGRLPVVELAKMVNLTTSPCSDRVKRLEKEGYIKGYHAELNAEKLGLDVQVFI' A
#
# COMPACT_ATOMS: atom_id res chain seq x y z
N MET A 1 7.78 0.10 17.36
CA MET A 1 6.37 0.47 17.09
C MET A 1 5.50 -0.77 17.17
N HIS A 2 4.40 -0.66 17.88
CA HIS A 2 3.44 -1.76 17.99
C HIS A 2 2.37 -1.64 16.91
N LEU A 3 2.14 -2.70 16.15
CA LEU A 3 1.12 -2.70 15.10
C LEU A 3 -0.22 -3.10 15.69
N ASP A 4 -1.20 -2.21 15.61
CA ASP A 4 -2.56 -2.55 16.02
C ASP A 4 -3.31 -3.19 14.85
N ARG A 5 -4.59 -3.52 15.08
CA ARG A 5 -5.41 -4.18 14.07
C ARG A 5 -5.54 -3.33 12.80
N VAL A 6 -5.70 -2.03 12.96
CA VAL A 6 -5.87 -1.12 11.82
C VAL A 6 -4.59 -1.05 11.00
N ASP A 7 -3.44 -0.97 11.65
CA ASP A 7 -2.14 -0.98 10.95
C ASP A 7 -1.98 -2.26 10.14
N GLN A 8 -2.35 -3.40 10.73
CA GLN A 8 -2.26 -4.70 10.05
C GLN A 8 -3.19 -4.76 8.85
N GLN A 9 -4.41 -4.21 8.97
CA GLN A 9 -5.34 -4.14 7.85
C GLN A 9 -4.80 -3.26 6.72
N ILE A 10 -4.22 -2.12 7.06
CA ILE A 10 -3.62 -1.22 6.07
C ILE A 10 -2.51 -1.95 5.30
N LEU A 11 -1.62 -2.62 6.01
CA LEU A 11 -0.52 -3.34 5.38
C LEU A 11 -1.02 -4.44 4.46
N ARG A 12 -2.04 -5.18 4.88
CA ARG A 12 -2.61 -6.25 4.07
C ARG A 12 -3.25 -5.71 2.79
N ILE A 13 -4.02 -4.63 2.91
CA ILE A 13 -4.68 -4.01 1.76
C ILE A 13 -3.65 -3.49 0.77
N LEU A 14 -2.63 -2.81 1.25
CA LEU A 14 -1.58 -2.28 0.38
C LEU A 14 -0.75 -3.39 -0.26
N HIS A 15 -0.54 -4.49 0.45
CA HIS A 15 0.15 -5.64 -0.12
C HIS A 15 -0.63 -6.21 -1.32
N ASP A 16 -1.96 -6.32 -1.18
CA ASP A 16 -2.80 -6.89 -2.24
C ASP A 16 -3.04 -5.92 -3.39
N LYS A 17 -3.24 -4.65 -3.08
CA LYS A 17 -3.66 -3.65 -4.06
C LYS A 17 -2.51 -2.83 -4.63
N GLY A 18 -1.35 -2.86 -3.99
CA GLY A 18 -0.27 -1.97 -4.33
C GLY A 18 -0.60 -0.55 -3.93
N ARG A 19 -0.47 0.39 -4.87
CA ARG A 19 -0.75 1.79 -4.56
C ARG A 19 -2.25 2.06 -4.59
N LEU A 20 -2.74 2.70 -3.53
CA LEU A 20 -4.16 3.00 -3.38
C LEU A 20 -4.29 4.43 -2.82
N PRO A 21 -5.19 5.26 -3.35
CA PRO A 21 -5.42 6.58 -2.78
C PRO A 21 -5.82 6.48 -1.31
N VAL A 22 -5.29 7.38 -0.48
CA VAL A 22 -5.53 7.32 0.96
C VAL A 22 -7.02 7.47 1.29
N VAL A 23 -7.78 8.18 0.46
CA VAL A 23 -9.23 8.31 0.65
C VAL A 23 -9.92 6.95 0.56
N GLU A 24 -9.54 6.14 -0.41
CA GLU A 24 -10.09 4.80 -0.57
C GLU A 24 -9.64 3.87 0.55
N LEU A 25 -8.37 3.93 0.91
CA LEU A 25 -7.83 3.14 2.00
C LEU A 25 -8.55 3.44 3.32
N ALA A 26 -8.78 4.73 3.60
CA ALA A 26 -9.47 5.15 4.80
C ALA A 26 -10.88 4.54 4.91
N LYS A 27 -11.60 4.52 3.78
CA LYS A 27 -12.93 3.91 3.75
C LYS A 27 -12.86 2.42 4.10
N MET A 28 -11.86 1.74 3.60
CA MET A 28 -11.73 0.29 3.80
C MET A 28 -11.41 -0.07 5.25
N VAL A 29 -10.78 0.83 5.99
CA VAL A 29 -10.42 0.60 7.39
C VAL A 29 -11.28 1.41 8.36
N ASN A 30 -12.35 2.03 7.87
CA ASN A 30 -13.30 2.81 8.69
C ASN A 30 -12.65 3.98 9.42
N LEU A 31 -11.76 4.67 8.74
CA LEU A 31 -11.13 5.89 9.24
C LEU A 31 -11.46 7.06 8.33
N THR A 32 -11.36 8.27 8.87
CA THR A 32 -11.31 9.46 8.04
C THR A 32 -9.93 9.56 7.40
N THR A 33 -9.80 10.41 6.39
CA THR A 33 -8.58 10.50 5.57
C THR A 33 -7.35 10.88 6.41
N SER A 34 -7.50 11.88 7.29
CA SER A 34 -6.35 12.41 8.02
C SER A 34 -5.68 11.38 8.95
N PRO A 35 -6.40 10.71 9.86
CA PRO A 35 -5.77 9.69 10.68
C PRO A 35 -5.25 8.50 9.87
N CYS A 36 -5.90 8.15 8.77
CA CYS A 36 -5.41 7.10 7.89
C CYS A 36 -4.08 7.48 7.26
N SER A 37 -3.99 8.70 6.76
CA SER A 37 -2.76 9.24 6.18
C SER A 37 -1.62 9.23 7.21
N ASP A 38 -1.90 9.62 8.44
CA ASP A 38 -0.89 9.62 9.50
C ASP A 38 -0.38 8.22 9.80
N ARG A 39 -1.26 7.22 9.80
CA ARG A 39 -0.85 5.84 10.01
C ARG A 39 0.05 5.33 8.88
N VAL A 40 -0.33 5.63 7.64
CA VAL A 40 0.48 5.23 6.48
C VAL A 40 1.86 5.86 6.54
N LYS A 41 1.94 7.15 6.84
CA LYS A 41 3.23 7.85 6.97
C LYS A 41 4.10 7.25 8.06
N ARG A 42 3.50 6.87 9.19
CA ARG A 42 4.23 6.23 10.27
C ARG A 42 4.76 4.86 9.84
N LEU A 43 3.93 4.08 9.14
CA LEU A 43 4.35 2.76 8.65
C LEU A 43 5.49 2.87 7.65
N GLU A 44 5.48 3.90 6.80
CA GLU A 44 6.57 4.18 5.89
C GLU A 44 7.84 4.57 6.65
N LYS A 45 7.70 5.47 7.61
CA LYS A 45 8.83 5.95 8.41
C LYS A 45 9.49 4.82 9.20
N GLU A 46 8.68 3.92 9.75
CA GLU A 46 9.18 2.81 10.56
C GLU A 46 9.70 1.64 9.72
N GLY A 47 9.59 1.73 8.40
CA GLY A 47 10.14 0.72 7.52
C GLY A 47 9.25 -0.47 7.23
N TYR A 48 8.01 -0.47 7.72
CA TYR A 48 7.06 -1.54 7.39
C TYR A 48 6.62 -1.46 5.93
N ILE A 49 6.54 -0.25 5.41
CA ILE A 49 6.28 -0.02 3.98
C ILE A 49 7.58 0.48 3.37
N LYS A 50 8.19 -0.33 2.52
CA LYS A 50 9.45 0.03 1.85
C LYS A 50 9.23 0.71 0.52
N GLY A 51 8.07 0.53 -0.09
CA GLY A 51 7.76 1.11 -1.37
C GLY A 51 6.45 0.58 -1.89
N TYR A 52 6.09 1.04 -3.07
CA TYR A 52 4.85 0.63 -3.75
C TYR A 52 5.20 0.12 -5.13
N HIS A 53 4.57 -1.00 -5.52
CA HIS A 53 4.86 -1.64 -6.79
C HIS A 53 3.59 -1.77 -7.61
N ALA A 54 3.73 -1.55 -8.90
CA ALA A 54 2.64 -1.75 -9.84
C ALA A 54 2.65 -3.19 -10.33
N GLU A 55 1.47 -3.78 -10.42
CA GLU A 55 1.31 -5.07 -11.06
C GLU A 55 1.10 -4.81 -12.56
N LEU A 56 2.05 -5.27 -13.38
CA LEU A 56 2.03 -5.01 -14.81
C LEU A 56 1.55 -6.24 -15.58
N ASN A 57 0.81 -5.97 -16.67
CA ASN A 57 0.37 -7.03 -17.56
C ASN A 57 1.45 -7.28 -18.61
N ALA A 58 2.25 -8.30 -18.39
CA ALA A 58 3.37 -8.62 -19.26
C ALA A 58 2.94 -8.97 -20.67
N GLU A 59 1.78 -9.63 -20.83
CA GLU A 59 1.27 -10.01 -22.14
C GLU A 59 0.92 -8.79 -22.98
N LYS A 60 0.25 -7.82 -22.38
CA LYS A 60 -0.11 -6.58 -23.07
C LYS A 60 1.10 -5.75 -23.44
N LEU A 61 2.14 -5.80 -22.62
CA LEU A 61 3.36 -5.06 -22.91
C LEU A 61 4.21 -5.72 -23.99
N GLY A 62 4.02 -7.02 -24.20
CA GLY A 62 4.81 -7.77 -25.16
C GLY A 62 6.30 -7.80 -24.81
N LEU A 63 6.63 -7.63 -23.53
CA LEU A 63 8.00 -7.52 -23.07
C LEU A 63 8.30 -8.57 -22.01
N ASP A 64 9.60 -8.90 -21.90
CA ASP A 64 10.08 -9.67 -20.77
C ASP A 64 10.08 -8.78 -19.54
N VAL A 65 9.37 -9.21 -18.49
CA VAL A 65 9.22 -8.44 -17.26
C VAL A 65 10.57 -8.13 -16.61
N GLN A 66 11.58 -8.93 -16.84
CA GLN A 66 12.91 -8.72 -16.28
C GLN A 66 13.53 -7.39 -16.69
N VAL A 67 13.09 -6.84 -17.82
CA VAL A 67 13.59 -5.56 -18.31
C VAL A 67 13.29 -4.41 -17.35
N PHE A 68 12.31 -4.58 -16.50
CA PHE A 68 11.87 -3.51 -15.58
C PHE A 68 12.50 -3.56 -14.18
N ILE A 69 13.46 -4.42 -13.99
CA ILE A 69 14.14 -4.53 -12.69
C ILE A 69 15.24 -3.48 -12.49
#